data_3982b91862b81ff544e584b680f535d9
#
_entry.id   3982b91862b81ff544e584b680f535d9
#
_cell.length_a   1.000
_cell.length_b   1.000
_cell.length_c   1.000
_cell.angle_alpha   90.00
_cell.angle_beta   90.00
_cell.angle_gamma   90.00
#
_symmetry.space_group_name_H-M   'P 1'
#
loop_
_entity.id
_entity.type
_entity.pdbx_description
1 polymer ?
#
loop_
_entity_poly.entity_id
_entity_poly.type
_entity_poly.pdbx_seq_one_letter_code
_entity_poly.pdbx_strand_id
1 'polypeptide(L)'
;MATPIDVKPSAPLELVIGRIIDAPRRAVWRCWTEAELLKQWYCPKPWSVPEADLDVRPGGRFNTVFAGPDGERMENKGIWLESVPETRLVFTDFFTEGFVPQGEGFMTGYVELSDATRGGTRFVWGARHRTEAGMRQHEEMGFEAGWGAAAEQLEEAAKSLLSPALQD
;
A
#
# COMPACT_ATOMS: atom_id res chain seq x y z
N MET A 1 9.78 -7.27 12.66
CA MET A 1 9.53 -8.04 11.44
C MET A 1 8.04 -8.26 11.25
N ALA A 2 7.52 -7.87 10.09
CA ALA A 2 6.09 -8.06 9.78
C ALA A 2 5.82 -9.57 9.58
N THR A 3 5.04 -10.15 10.46
CA THR A 3 4.83 -11.60 10.51
C THR A 3 3.76 -12.03 9.51
N PRO A 4 4.07 -12.92 8.56
CA PRO A 4 3.08 -13.42 7.61
C PRO A 4 1.92 -14.14 8.32
N ILE A 5 0.71 -13.90 7.85
CA ILE A 5 -0.49 -14.64 8.27
C ILE A 5 -1.21 -15.15 7.04
N ASP A 6 -1.94 -16.24 7.21
CA ASP A 6 -2.69 -16.84 6.13
C ASP A 6 -3.97 -16.03 5.86
N VAL A 7 -4.11 -15.55 4.64
CA VAL A 7 -5.31 -14.83 4.17
C VAL A 7 -5.67 -15.36 2.80
N LYS A 8 -6.95 -15.26 2.45
CA LYS A 8 -7.45 -15.76 1.17
C LYS A 8 -8.09 -14.63 0.37
N PRO A 9 -8.00 -14.70 -0.97
CA PRO A 9 -8.72 -13.75 -1.82
C PRO A 9 -10.21 -13.71 -1.47
N SER A 10 -10.75 -12.50 -1.44
CA SER A 10 -12.18 -12.26 -1.15
C SER A 10 -13.01 -12.07 -2.43
N ALA A 11 -12.36 -12.04 -3.58
CA ALA A 11 -13.00 -11.85 -4.88
C ALA A 11 -12.23 -12.62 -5.96
N PRO A 12 -12.86 -12.88 -7.12
CA PRO A 12 -12.13 -13.45 -8.25
C PRO A 12 -10.99 -12.53 -8.70
N LEU A 13 -9.93 -13.12 -9.25
CA LEU A 13 -8.78 -12.39 -9.81
C LEU A 13 -8.07 -11.49 -8.79
N GLU A 14 -8.08 -11.89 -7.54
CA GLU A 14 -7.44 -11.14 -6.46
C GLU A 14 -6.15 -11.83 -5.99
N LEU A 15 -5.11 -11.02 -5.76
CA LEU A 15 -3.91 -11.42 -5.05
C LEU A 15 -3.91 -10.70 -3.71
N VAL A 16 -3.51 -11.37 -2.63
CA VAL A 16 -3.61 -10.78 -1.30
C VAL A 16 -2.48 -11.29 -0.39
N ILE A 17 -1.98 -10.41 0.46
CA ILE A 17 -1.08 -10.78 1.55
C ILE A 17 -1.65 -10.33 2.89
N GLY A 18 -1.29 -11.02 3.94
CA GLY A 18 -1.62 -10.63 5.31
C GLY A 18 -0.38 -10.62 6.17
N ARG A 19 -0.31 -9.66 7.08
CA ARG A 19 0.81 -9.51 8.02
C ARG A 19 0.31 -9.06 9.38
N ILE A 20 1.01 -9.46 10.42
CA ILE A 20 0.89 -8.81 11.72
C ILE A 20 2.02 -7.79 11.80
N ILE A 21 1.66 -6.53 11.92
CA ILE A 21 2.61 -5.42 12.01
C ILE A 21 2.74 -5.03 13.48
N ASP A 22 3.97 -4.92 13.95
CA ASP A 22 4.28 -4.56 15.33
C ASP A 22 4.20 -3.04 15.54
N ALA A 23 3.02 -2.50 15.30
CA ALA A 23 2.70 -1.09 15.51
C ALA A 23 1.19 -0.94 15.53
N PRO A 24 0.64 0.07 16.24
CA PRO A 24 -0.80 0.26 16.31
C PRO A 24 -1.38 0.78 14.99
N ARG A 25 -2.67 0.55 14.78
CA ARG A 25 -3.37 0.95 13.56
C ARG A 25 -3.17 2.41 13.20
N ARG A 26 -3.14 3.29 14.19
CA ARG A 26 -2.93 4.71 13.95
C ARG A 26 -1.60 4.99 13.25
N ALA A 27 -0.53 4.31 13.66
CA ALA A 27 0.78 4.49 13.05
C ALA A 27 0.81 3.93 11.63
N VAL A 28 0.23 2.75 11.42
CA VAL A 28 0.12 2.14 10.08
C VAL A 28 -0.71 3.04 9.16
N TRP A 29 -1.83 3.54 9.65
CA TRP A 29 -2.70 4.45 8.90
C TRP A 29 -1.96 5.71 8.44
N ARG A 30 -1.20 6.32 9.34
CA ARG A 30 -0.41 7.50 9.00
C ARG A 30 0.59 7.22 7.88
N CYS A 31 1.24 6.07 7.92
CA CYS A 31 2.20 5.68 6.89
C CYS A 31 1.56 5.51 5.52
N TRP A 32 0.28 5.21 5.46
CA TRP A 32 -0.47 5.10 4.21
C TRP A 32 -1.02 6.44 3.72
N THR A 33 -1.33 7.36 4.63
CA THR A 33 -2.12 8.56 4.30
C THR A 33 -1.35 9.86 4.32
N GLU A 34 -0.13 9.86 4.86
CA GLU A 34 0.74 11.03 4.85
C GLU A 34 1.85 10.82 3.82
N ALA A 35 1.96 11.73 2.85
CA ALA A 35 2.86 11.57 1.71
C ALA A 35 4.31 11.33 2.14
N GLU A 36 4.81 12.08 3.11
CA GLU A 36 6.20 11.96 3.55
C GLU A 36 6.49 10.62 4.24
N LEU A 37 5.47 10.02 4.86
CA LEU A 37 5.60 8.69 5.45
C LEU A 37 5.47 7.60 4.40
N LEU A 38 4.54 7.75 3.46
CA LEU A 38 4.35 6.77 2.38
C LEU A 38 5.64 6.60 1.57
N LYS A 39 6.36 7.68 1.31
CA LYS A 39 7.61 7.64 0.55
C LYS A 39 8.68 6.76 1.18
N GLN A 40 8.59 6.48 2.47
CA GLN A 40 9.61 5.72 3.19
C GLN A 40 9.52 4.21 2.95
N TRP A 41 8.37 3.70 2.46
CA TRP A 41 8.17 2.25 2.42
C TRP A 41 7.46 1.71 1.20
N TYR A 42 6.74 2.54 0.43
CA TYR A 42 5.74 2.07 -0.54
C TYR A 42 6.31 1.36 -1.78
N CYS A 43 7.60 1.28 -1.90
CA CYS A 43 8.25 0.52 -2.97
C CYS A 43 9.43 -0.25 -2.37
N PRO A 44 9.58 -1.55 -2.68
CA PRO A 44 10.68 -2.32 -2.10
C PRO A 44 12.04 -1.84 -2.61
N LYS A 45 13.00 -1.75 -1.69
CA LYS A 45 14.39 -1.45 -2.05
C LYS A 45 14.92 -2.49 -3.04
N PRO A 46 15.80 -2.14 -3.99
CA PRO A 46 16.53 -0.87 -4.12
C PRO A 46 15.78 0.25 -4.80
N TRP A 47 14.50 0.04 -5.16
CA TRP A 47 13.64 1.10 -5.66
C TRP A 47 13.26 2.05 -4.53
N SER A 48 12.86 3.26 -4.91
CA SER A 48 12.45 4.29 -3.96
C SER A 48 11.22 5.05 -4.47
N VAL A 49 10.65 5.87 -3.60
CA VAL A 49 9.47 6.71 -3.92
C VAL A 49 9.87 8.17 -3.70
N PRO A 50 10.47 8.83 -4.71
CA PRO A 50 10.88 10.22 -4.55
C PRO A 50 9.73 11.21 -4.45
N GLU A 51 8.56 10.87 -4.99
CA GLU A 51 7.41 11.77 -4.99
C GLU A 51 6.13 11.03 -4.63
N ALA A 52 5.32 11.66 -3.80
CA ALA A 52 3.97 11.20 -3.47
C ALA A 52 3.07 12.42 -3.28
N ASP A 53 1.89 12.38 -3.90
CA ASP A 53 0.89 13.43 -3.80
C ASP A 53 -0.43 12.76 -3.46
N LEU A 54 -0.89 12.95 -2.23
CA LEU A 54 -2.05 12.26 -1.66
C LEU A 54 -3.12 13.25 -1.24
N ASP A 55 -4.35 13.00 -1.69
CA ASP A 55 -5.55 13.68 -1.20
C ASP A 55 -6.53 12.57 -0.81
N VAL A 56 -6.47 12.15 0.45
CA VAL A 56 -7.11 10.91 0.92
C VAL A 56 -8.60 11.13 1.16
N ARG A 57 -9.35 11.06 0.07
CA ARG A 57 -10.82 11.13 0.04
C ARG A 57 -11.29 10.51 -1.26
N PRO A 58 -12.56 10.05 -1.34
CA PRO A 58 -13.07 9.48 -2.60
C PRO A 58 -12.85 10.43 -3.78
N GLY A 59 -12.21 9.92 -4.84
CA GLY A 59 -11.87 10.71 -6.02
C GLY A 59 -10.62 11.57 -5.89
N GLY A 60 -10.02 11.66 -4.70
CA GLY A 60 -8.81 12.43 -4.47
C GLY A 60 -7.56 11.71 -5.03
N ARG A 61 -6.51 12.48 -5.24
CA ARG A 61 -5.26 11.97 -5.84
C ARG A 61 -4.59 10.92 -4.98
N PHE A 62 -4.13 9.87 -5.64
CA PHE A 62 -3.14 8.94 -5.13
C PHE A 62 -2.07 8.81 -6.20
N ASN A 63 -1.14 9.75 -6.22
CA ASN A 63 -0.11 9.83 -7.24
C ASN A 63 1.25 9.58 -6.61
N THR A 64 2.03 8.67 -7.17
CA THR A 64 3.38 8.39 -6.72
C THR A 64 4.32 8.30 -7.90
N VAL A 65 5.62 8.45 -7.62
CA VAL A 65 6.67 8.16 -8.59
C VAL A 65 7.59 7.13 -7.96
N PHE A 66 7.85 6.06 -8.69
CA PHE A 66 8.85 5.07 -8.31
C PHE A 66 10.13 5.35 -9.10
N ALA A 67 11.26 5.26 -8.42
CA ALA A 67 12.56 5.43 -9.05
C ALA A 67 13.41 4.18 -8.80
N GLY A 68 13.98 3.64 -9.88
CA GLY A 68 14.84 2.47 -9.80
C GLY A 68 16.31 2.84 -9.63
N PRO A 69 17.17 1.85 -9.29
CA PRO A 69 18.59 2.09 -9.03
C PRO A 69 19.40 2.49 -10.28
N ASP A 70 18.86 2.22 -11.46
CA ASP A 70 19.54 2.50 -12.74
C ASP A 70 18.91 3.69 -13.47
N GLY A 71 18.24 4.57 -12.75
CA GLY A 71 17.61 5.76 -13.33
C GLY A 71 16.19 5.55 -13.85
N GLU A 72 15.61 4.40 -13.63
CA GLU A 72 14.21 4.16 -14.02
C GLU A 72 13.28 5.12 -13.27
N ARG A 73 12.23 5.55 -13.95
CA ARG A 73 11.22 6.42 -13.37
C ARG A 73 9.85 5.96 -13.83
N MET A 74 8.98 5.66 -12.88
CA MET A 74 7.62 5.21 -13.17
C MET A 74 6.63 6.11 -12.46
N GLU A 75 5.79 6.79 -13.22
CA GLU A 75 4.71 7.59 -12.65
C GLU A 75 3.47 6.73 -12.49
N ASN A 76 2.87 6.78 -11.30
CA ASN A 76 1.67 6.03 -10.97
C ASN A 76 0.60 7.03 -10.55
N LYS A 77 -0.41 7.21 -11.40
CA LYS A 77 -1.53 8.09 -11.12
C LYS A 77 -2.77 7.28 -10.81
N GLY A 78 -3.47 7.68 -9.78
CA GLY A 78 -4.70 7.00 -9.38
C GLY A 78 -5.51 7.84 -8.43
N ILE A 79 -6.54 7.22 -7.87
CA ILE A 79 -7.43 7.87 -6.91
C ILE A 79 -7.71 6.94 -5.74
N TRP A 80 -8.13 7.53 -4.65
CA TRP A 80 -8.77 6.83 -3.54
C TRP A 80 -10.24 6.62 -3.89
N LEU A 81 -10.78 5.46 -3.57
CA LEU A 81 -12.20 5.15 -3.74
C LEU A 81 -12.92 5.17 -2.40
N GLU A 82 -12.26 4.70 -1.36
CA GLU A 82 -12.83 4.60 -0.01
C GLU A 82 -11.75 4.88 1.02
N SER A 83 -12.12 5.59 2.06
CA SER A 83 -11.22 5.90 3.17
C SER A 83 -12.03 5.89 4.46
N VAL A 84 -11.81 4.85 5.30
CA VAL A 84 -12.39 4.73 6.62
C VAL A 84 -11.24 4.78 7.62
N PRO A 85 -11.13 5.84 8.43
CA PRO A 85 -9.96 6.04 9.30
C PRO A 85 -9.57 4.81 10.10
N GLU A 86 -8.28 4.47 10.04
CA GLU A 86 -7.65 3.37 10.77
C GLU A 86 -8.26 1.99 10.49
N THR A 87 -9.08 1.86 9.45
CA THR A 87 -9.84 0.63 9.18
C THR A 87 -9.70 0.15 7.75
N ARG A 88 -9.89 1.04 6.76
CA ARG A 88 -9.95 0.58 5.37
C ARG A 88 -9.57 1.68 4.38
N LEU A 89 -8.80 1.28 3.38
CA LEU A 89 -8.51 2.11 2.20
C LEU A 89 -8.80 1.26 0.96
N VAL A 90 -9.39 1.89 -0.05
CA VAL A 90 -9.51 1.29 -1.39
C VAL A 90 -9.03 2.32 -2.39
N PHE A 91 -8.24 1.91 -3.35
CA PHE A 91 -7.65 2.79 -4.36
C PHE A 91 -7.54 2.09 -5.70
N THR A 92 -7.39 2.86 -6.76
CA THR A 92 -7.33 2.30 -8.10
C THR A 92 -6.58 3.21 -9.06
N ASP A 93 -6.01 2.63 -10.10
CA ASP A 93 -5.41 3.37 -11.21
C ASP A 93 -6.33 3.40 -12.45
N PHE A 94 -7.60 3.04 -12.29
CA PHE A 94 -8.58 3.12 -13.38
C PHE A 94 -8.99 4.57 -13.69
N PHE A 95 -8.74 5.47 -12.74
CA PHE A 95 -9.12 6.89 -12.85
C PHE A 95 -7.99 7.79 -12.36
N THR A 96 -8.01 9.04 -12.83
CA THR A 96 -7.25 10.14 -12.23
C THR A 96 -8.20 11.01 -11.42
N GLU A 97 -7.67 12.01 -10.73
CA GLU A 97 -8.41 12.89 -9.83
C GLU A 97 -9.77 13.31 -10.42
N GLY A 98 -10.82 13.22 -9.57
CA GLY A 98 -12.17 13.57 -9.97
C GLY A 98 -12.88 12.49 -10.77
N PHE A 99 -12.41 11.24 -10.68
CA PHE A 99 -13.01 10.09 -11.38
C PHE A 99 -12.94 10.22 -12.91
N VAL A 100 -11.85 10.79 -13.41
CA VAL A 100 -11.60 10.87 -14.84
C VAL A 100 -10.97 9.55 -15.30
N PRO A 101 -11.62 8.81 -16.20
CA PRO A 101 -11.06 7.51 -16.66
C PRO A 101 -9.70 7.66 -17.31
N GLN A 102 -8.81 6.72 -17.03
CA GLN A 102 -7.50 6.66 -17.68
C GLN A 102 -7.17 5.23 -18.12
N GLY A 103 -6.87 5.06 -19.40
CA GLY A 103 -6.40 3.80 -19.96
C GLY A 103 -7.20 2.58 -19.50
N GLU A 104 -6.55 1.43 -19.51
CA GLU A 104 -7.18 0.18 -19.09
C GLU A 104 -7.14 -0.04 -17.57
N GLY A 105 -6.22 0.62 -16.89
CA GLY A 105 -5.97 0.39 -15.48
C GLY A 105 -5.30 -0.96 -15.22
N PHE A 106 -4.62 -1.08 -14.10
CA PHE A 106 -3.92 -2.30 -13.73
C PHE A 106 -4.64 -3.04 -12.60
N MET A 107 -4.99 -2.33 -11.54
CA MET A 107 -5.60 -2.96 -10.36
C MET A 107 -6.47 -2.00 -9.56
N THR A 108 -7.34 -2.60 -8.72
CA THR A 108 -7.95 -1.91 -7.59
C THR A 108 -7.34 -2.54 -6.33
N GLY A 109 -6.64 -1.72 -5.57
CA GLY A 109 -6.00 -2.14 -4.34
C GLY A 109 -6.87 -1.86 -3.12
N TYR A 110 -6.66 -2.62 -2.05
CA TYR A 110 -7.33 -2.34 -0.78
C TYR A 110 -6.42 -2.69 0.39
N VAL A 111 -6.68 -2.02 1.50
CA VAL A 111 -6.02 -2.26 2.78
C VAL A 111 -7.10 -2.39 3.83
N GLU A 112 -6.98 -3.40 4.69
CA GLU A 112 -7.83 -3.56 5.86
C GLU A 112 -6.98 -3.65 7.10
N LEU A 113 -7.31 -2.85 8.09
CA LEU A 113 -6.61 -2.79 9.37
C LEU A 113 -7.56 -3.19 10.49
N SER A 114 -7.08 -4.05 11.38
CA SER A 114 -7.78 -4.38 12.61
C SER A 114 -6.76 -4.60 13.72
N ASP A 115 -7.22 -4.56 14.96
CA ASP A 115 -6.32 -4.74 16.09
C ASP A 115 -5.81 -6.18 16.15
N ALA A 116 -4.54 -6.33 16.43
CA ALA A 116 -3.91 -7.59 16.74
C ALA A 116 -3.51 -7.58 18.22
N THR A 117 -3.01 -8.72 18.72
CA THR A 117 -2.54 -8.82 20.09
C THR A 117 -1.35 -7.89 20.36
N ARG A 118 -1.18 -7.48 21.60
CA ARG A 118 -0.04 -6.67 22.07
C ARG A 118 0.09 -5.33 21.36
N GLY A 119 -1.04 -4.72 21.00
CA GLY A 119 -1.03 -3.41 20.36
C GLY A 119 -0.58 -3.41 18.91
N GLY A 120 -0.48 -4.58 18.27
CA GLY A 120 -0.14 -4.70 16.87
C GLY A 120 -1.35 -4.51 15.96
N THR A 121 -1.11 -4.61 14.66
CA THR A 121 -2.12 -4.46 13.62
C THR A 121 -2.18 -5.70 12.73
N ARG A 122 -3.38 -6.22 12.53
CA ARG A 122 -3.64 -7.19 11.47
C ARG A 122 -3.83 -6.39 10.19
N PHE A 123 -2.92 -6.58 9.26
CA PHE A 123 -2.83 -5.83 8.02
C PHE A 123 -3.09 -6.77 6.85
N VAL A 124 -4.13 -6.48 6.07
CA VAL A 124 -4.47 -7.22 4.86
C VAL A 124 -4.37 -6.27 3.68
N TRP A 125 -3.62 -6.67 2.66
CA TRP A 125 -3.32 -5.83 1.51
C TRP A 125 -3.53 -6.64 0.24
N GLY A 126 -4.51 -6.25 -0.56
CA GLY A 126 -4.90 -6.99 -1.75
C GLY A 126 -4.95 -6.15 -3.00
N ALA A 127 -4.88 -6.85 -4.14
CA ALA A 127 -4.99 -6.25 -5.46
C ALA A 127 -5.98 -7.07 -6.29
N ARG A 128 -7.00 -6.41 -6.79
CA ARG A 128 -8.03 -6.99 -7.66
C ARG A 128 -7.76 -6.57 -9.09
N HIS A 129 -7.77 -7.56 -9.99
CA HIS A 129 -7.42 -7.36 -11.39
C HIS A 129 -8.66 -7.52 -12.26
N ARG A 130 -8.65 -6.83 -13.42
CA ARG A 130 -9.76 -6.89 -14.36
C ARG A 130 -9.77 -8.19 -15.18
N THR A 131 -8.59 -8.75 -15.42
CA THR A 131 -8.44 -9.95 -16.24
C THR A 131 -7.51 -10.94 -15.55
N GLU A 132 -7.65 -12.22 -15.92
CA GLU A 132 -6.73 -13.26 -15.46
C GLU A 132 -5.31 -12.98 -15.93
N ALA A 133 -5.15 -12.49 -17.16
CA ALA A 133 -3.83 -12.13 -17.69
C ALA A 133 -3.17 -11.03 -16.85
N GLY A 134 -3.93 -10.02 -16.43
CA GLY A 134 -3.42 -8.95 -15.57
C GLY A 134 -3.01 -9.47 -14.22
N MET A 135 -3.80 -10.35 -13.63
CA MET A 135 -3.47 -10.98 -12.34
C MET A 135 -2.18 -11.82 -12.46
N ARG A 136 -2.06 -12.64 -13.49
CA ARG A 136 -0.87 -13.45 -13.70
C ARG A 136 0.37 -12.60 -13.93
N GLN A 137 0.23 -11.50 -14.67
CA GLN A 137 1.32 -10.57 -14.88
C GLN A 137 1.82 -10.00 -13.55
N HIS A 138 0.91 -9.60 -12.68
CA HIS A 138 1.26 -9.09 -11.36
C HIS A 138 1.96 -10.14 -10.50
N GLU A 139 1.47 -11.37 -10.57
CA GLU A 139 2.07 -12.51 -9.88
C GLU A 139 3.51 -12.76 -10.37
N GLU A 140 3.72 -12.75 -11.68
CA GLU A 140 5.02 -12.95 -12.32
C GLU A 140 6.00 -11.80 -12.04
N MET A 141 5.48 -10.60 -11.82
CA MET A 141 6.28 -9.45 -11.40
C MET A 141 6.78 -9.60 -9.95
N GLY A 142 6.33 -10.62 -9.22
CA GLY A 142 6.74 -10.86 -7.85
C GLY A 142 5.85 -10.19 -6.82
N PHE A 143 4.54 -10.23 -7.01
CA PHE A 143 3.57 -9.63 -6.09
C PHE A 143 3.85 -9.97 -4.63
N GLU A 144 3.91 -11.27 -4.32
CA GLU A 144 4.06 -11.71 -2.93
C GLU A 144 5.37 -11.24 -2.31
N ALA A 145 6.48 -11.45 -3.01
CA ALA A 145 7.79 -11.06 -2.52
C ALA A 145 7.93 -9.53 -2.42
N GLY A 146 7.46 -8.81 -3.43
CA GLY A 146 7.56 -7.35 -3.47
C GLY A 146 6.69 -6.66 -2.44
N TRP A 147 5.42 -7.06 -2.34
CA TRP A 147 4.52 -6.48 -1.36
C TRP A 147 4.89 -6.90 0.06
N GLY A 148 5.42 -8.12 0.22
CA GLY A 148 5.95 -8.56 1.50
C GLY A 148 7.15 -7.72 1.96
N ALA A 149 8.07 -7.41 1.06
CA ALA A 149 9.21 -6.55 1.35
C ALA A 149 8.77 -5.13 1.71
N ALA A 150 7.79 -4.59 0.96
CA ALA A 150 7.23 -3.28 1.29
C ALA A 150 6.55 -3.28 2.66
N ALA A 151 5.85 -4.37 3.02
CA ALA A 151 5.22 -4.49 4.33
C ALA A 151 6.26 -4.50 5.47
N GLU A 152 7.43 -5.09 5.27
CA GLU A 152 8.53 -5.00 6.23
C GLU A 152 8.99 -3.55 6.41
N GLN A 153 9.11 -2.83 5.31
CA GLN A 153 9.48 -1.41 5.34
C GLN A 153 8.40 -0.57 6.00
N LEU A 154 7.13 -0.90 5.77
CA LEU A 154 5.99 -0.25 6.43
C LEU A 154 6.08 -0.42 7.95
N GLU A 155 6.40 -1.63 8.41
CA GLU A 155 6.54 -1.88 9.84
C GLU A 155 7.64 -1.01 10.44
N GLU A 156 8.79 -0.92 9.79
CA GLU A 156 9.88 -0.06 10.25
C GLU A 156 9.46 1.41 10.33
N ALA A 157 8.77 1.90 9.29
CA ALA A 157 8.29 3.28 9.26
C ALA A 157 7.27 3.54 10.37
N ALA A 158 6.33 2.63 10.58
CA ALA A 158 5.32 2.77 11.61
C ALA A 158 5.93 2.73 13.01
N LYS A 159 6.88 1.84 13.24
CA LYS A 159 7.58 1.75 14.53
C LYS A 159 8.39 3.00 14.83
N SER A 160 8.96 3.64 13.82
CA SER A 160 9.74 4.86 14.02
C SER A 160 8.90 6.00 14.59
N LEU A 161 7.59 5.99 14.36
CA LEU A 161 6.68 6.99 14.90
C LEU A 161 6.42 6.81 16.40
N LEU A 162 6.81 5.66 16.95
CA LEU A 162 6.54 5.30 18.34
C LEU A 162 7.76 5.41 19.24
N SER A 163 8.91 5.77 18.70
CA SER A 163 10.17 5.77 19.43
C SER A 163 10.32 7.04 20.29
N PRO A 164 9.78 7.07 21.51
CA PRO A 164 9.85 8.28 22.34
C PRO A 164 11.27 8.64 22.73
N ALA A 165 12.16 7.67 22.78
CA ALA A 165 13.57 7.92 23.06
C ALA A 165 14.22 8.86 22.05
N LEU A 166 13.64 8.97 20.87
CA LEU A 166 14.13 9.87 19.84
C LEU A 166 13.60 11.30 20.03
N GLN A 167 12.74 11.49 21.01
CA GLN A 167 12.11 12.78 21.31
C GLN A 167 12.75 13.48 22.49
N ASP A 168 13.68 12.85 23.17
CA ASP A 168 14.36 13.38 24.36
C ASP A 168 15.64 14.13 24.00
#